data_19127dada79df86cee14b0c15d992f7b
#
_entry.id   19127dada79df86cee14b0c15d992f7b
#
_cell.length_a   1.000
_cell.length_b   1.000
_cell.length_c   1.000
_cell.angle_alpha   90.00
_cell.angle_beta   90.00
_cell.angle_gamma   90.00
#
_symmetry.space_group_name_H-M   'P 1'
#
loop_
_entity.id
_entity.type
_entity.pdbx_description
1 polymer ?
#
loop_
_entity_poly.entity_id
_entity_poly.type
_entity_poly.pdbx_seq_one_letter_code
_entity_poly.pdbx_strand_id
1 'polypeptide(L)'
;MIDTKRKLNEVLFAEAKLYHKKWYFDLPIRMTEQQVLYQHAKYLRKAEYAMNTHSLTRHWHLLKLLRIQTRYGISIPLNVVGEGFEIVHLGSVIINGKARIGKNCRVHPGVCIGANHDKAPVIGEHVYIGPGAKVFGDIEIADGVQIGANAVVSKSCMTKGATLVGVPAADIHR
;
A
#
# COMPACT_ATOMS: atom_id res chain seq x y z
N MET A 1 -7.44 11.47 -4.18
CA MET A 1 -8.42 10.63 -4.94
C MET A 1 -8.07 10.70 -6.42
N ILE A 2 -8.20 9.59 -7.15
CA ILE A 2 -7.99 9.55 -8.62
C ILE A 2 -9.36 9.63 -9.27
N ASP A 3 -9.71 10.80 -9.81
CA ASP A 3 -11.02 11.12 -10.39
C ASP A 3 -10.93 11.70 -11.81
N THR A 4 -9.73 11.98 -12.29
CA THR A 4 -9.49 12.46 -13.65
C THR A 4 -8.54 11.52 -14.41
N LYS A 5 -8.73 11.45 -15.73
CA LYS A 5 -7.85 10.66 -16.62
C LYS A 5 -6.41 11.17 -16.59
N ARG A 6 -6.22 12.48 -16.48
CA ARG A 6 -4.89 13.10 -16.33
C ARG A 6 -4.20 12.57 -15.07
N LYS A 7 -4.89 12.64 -13.91
CA LYS A 7 -4.34 12.16 -12.63
C LYS A 7 -4.02 10.67 -12.67
N LEU A 8 -4.91 9.85 -13.26
CA LEU A 8 -4.64 8.43 -13.46
C LEU A 8 -3.34 8.20 -14.24
N ASN A 9 -3.15 8.91 -15.36
CA ASN A 9 -1.95 8.74 -16.19
C ASN A 9 -0.68 9.17 -15.47
N GLU A 10 -0.71 10.26 -14.71
CA GLU A 10 0.42 10.73 -13.88
C GLU A 10 0.82 9.66 -12.85
N VAL A 11 -0.14 9.11 -12.12
CA VAL A 11 0.11 8.07 -11.10
C VAL A 11 0.61 6.78 -11.74
N LEU A 12 0.00 6.33 -12.85
CA LEU A 12 0.45 5.13 -13.55
C LEU A 12 1.87 5.28 -14.10
N PHE A 13 2.24 6.47 -14.57
CA PHE A 13 3.60 6.75 -15.03
C PHE A 13 4.60 6.70 -13.87
N ALA A 14 4.29 7.32 -12.74
CA ALA A 14 5.13 7.29 -11.54
C ALA A 14 5.33 5.85 -11.03
N GLU A 15 4.26 5.06 -10.92
CA GLU A 15 4.33 3.67 -10.48
C GLU A 15 5.05 2.76 -11.51
N ALA A 16 4.90 3.02 -12.80
CA ALA A 16 5.66 2.31 -13.83
C ALA A 16 7.18 2.55 -13.66
N LYS A 17 7.58 3.78 -13.31
CA LYS A 17 8.97 4.12 -13.00
C LYS A 17 9.44 3.46 -11.71
N LEU A 18 8.62 3.48 -10.66
CA LEU A 18 8.91 2.84 -9.36
C LEU A 18 9.22 1.35 -9.50
N TYR A 19 8.41 0.62 -10.27
CA TYR A 19 8.61 -0.82 -10.51
C TYR A 19 9.57 -1.14 -11.68
N HIS A 20 10.31 -0.15 -12.20
CA HIS A 20 11.22 -0.33 -13.34
C HIS A 20 10.57 -1.08 -14.51
N LYS A 21 9.34 -0.67 -14.88
CA LYS A 21 8.50 -1.36 -15.87
C LYS A 21 9.26 -1.72 -17.13
N LYS A 22 9.18 -3.00 -17.52
CA LYS A 22 9.68 -3.52 -18.80
C LYS A 22 8.53 -3.67 -19.81
N TRP A 23 8.85 -3.74 -21.09
CA TRP A 23 7.87 -3.85 -22.18
C TRP A 23 6.91 -5.04 -22.01
N TYR A 24 7.36 -6.16 -21.47
CA TYR A 24 6.58 -7.38 -21.26
C TYR A 24 5.68 -7.34 -20.01
N PHE A 25 5.75 -6.32 -19.17
CA PHE A 25 4.95 -6.24 -17.93
C PHE A 25 3.45 -6.14 -18.18
N ASP A 26 3.04 -5.69 -19.37
CA ASP A 26 1.65 -5.63 -19.76
C ASP A 26 1.12 -6.94 -20.41
N LEU A 27 1.99 -7.92 -20.64
CA LEU A 27 1.59 -9.22 -21.17
C LEU A 27 0.76 -10.02 -20.13
N PRO A 28 -0.13 -10.89 -20.59
CA PRO A 28 -0.96 -11.71 -19.69
C PRO A 28 -0.15 -12.80 -18.97
N ILE A 29 1.04 -13.13 -19.46
CA ILE A 29 1.94 -14.12 -18.87
C ILE A 29 2.78 -13.42 -17.81
N ARG A 30 2.77 -13.96 -16.59
CA ARG A 30 3.54 -13.43 -15.46
C ARG A 30 4.88 -14.17 -15.37
N MET A 31 5.94 -13.46 -15.69
CA MET A 31 7.28 -14.02 -15.75
C MET A 31 8.16 -13.63 -14.54
N THR A 32 7.84 -12.51 -13.88
CA THR A 32 8.63 -12.00 -12.75
C THR A 32 7.76 -11.48 -11.62
N GLU A 33 8.31 -11.49 -10.41
CA GLU A 33 7.69 -10.88 -9.23
C GLU A 33 7.35 -9.40 -9.46
N GLN A 34 8.29 -8.64 -9.98
CA GLN A 34 8.12 -7.21 -10.25
C GLN A 34 7.00 -6.93 -11.25
N GLN A 35 6.82 -7.80 -12.24
CA GLN A 35 5.68 -7.71 -13.16
C GLN A 35 4.35 -7.87 -12.44
N VAL A 36 4.25 -8.81 -11.51
CA VAL A 36 3.03 -9.04 -10.73
C VAL A 36 2.73 -7.83 -9.84
N LEU A 37 3.74 -7.31 -9.14
CA LEU A 37 3.61 -6.15 -8.27
C LEU A 37 3.21 -4.90 -9.07
N TYR A 38 3.84 -4.67 -10.22
CA TYR A 38 3.42 -3.60 -11.14
C TYR A 38 1.97 -3.78 -11.61
N GLN A 39 1.57 -5.00 -12.00
CA GLN A 39 0.19 -5.26 -12.42
C GLN A 39 -0.80 -5.03 -11.27
N HIS A 40 -0.45 -5.39 -10.04
CA HIS A 40 -1.26 -5.09 -8.87
C HIS A 40 -1.45 -3.57 -8.72
N ALA A 41 -0.37 -2.79 -8.68
CA ALA A 41 -0.41 -1.33 -8.58
C ALA A 41 -1.26 -0.73 -9.72
N LYS A 42 -0.99 -1.11 -10.97
CA LYS A 42 -1.73 -0.66 -12.15
C LYS A 42 -3.24 -0.92 -12.04
N TYR A 43 -3.65 -2.12 -11.62
CA TYR A 43 -5.07 -2.44 -11.53
C TYR A 43 -5.73 -1.81 -10.30
N LEU A 44 -5.01 -1.61 -9.21
CA LEU A 44 -5.46 -0.82 -8.06
C LEU A 44 -5.85 0.59 -8.52
N ARG A 45 -4.95 1.31 -9.20
CA ARG A 45 -5.21 2.69 -9.66
C ARG A 45 -6.32 2.77 -10.72
N LYS A 46 -6.37 1.81 -11.63
CA LYS A 46 -7.45 1.75 -12.63
C LYS A 46 -8.81 1.46 -11.99
N ALA A 47 -8.86 0.59 -10.97
CA ALA A 47 -10.07 0.31 -10.23
C ALA A 47 -10.52 1.53 -9.41
N GLU A 48 -9.60 2.21 -8.73
CA GLU A 48 -9.88 3.47 -8.01
C GLU A 48 -10.50 4.52 -8.95
N TYR A 49 -9.85 4.80 -10.08
CA TYR A 49 -10.38 5.74 -11.07
C TYR A 49 -11.77 5.33 -11.56
N ALA A 50 -11.93 4.08 -11.96
CA ALA A 50 -13.18 3.60 -12.54
C ALA A 50 -14.35 3.60 -11.53
N MET A 51 -14.07 3.35 -10.25
CA MET A 51 -15.06 3.46 -9.18
C MET A 51 -15.39 4.91 -8.87
N ASN A 52 -14.39 5.78 -8.76
CA ASN A 52 -14.57 7.20 -8.43
C ASN A 52 -15.30 7.98 -9.55
N THR A 53 -15.19 7.53 -10.81
CA THR A 53 -15.85 8.15 -11.96
C THR A 53 -17.09 7.39 -12.47
N HIS A 54 -17.55 6.37 -11.74
CA HIS A 54 -18.68 5.51 -12.14
C HIS A 54 -18.55 4.92 -13.55
N SER A 55 -17.30 4.66 -14.00
CA SER A 55 -17.04 4.12 -15.33
C SER A 55 -17.68 2.73 -15.54
N LEU A 56 -18.13 2.46 -16.76
CA LEU A 56 -18.65 1.14 -17.15
C LEU A 56 -17.62 0.01 -17.01
N THR A 57 -16.31 0.34 -17.04
CA THR A 57 -15.21 -0.62 -16.90
C THR A 57 -14.87 -0.98 -15.44
N ARG A 58 -15.58 -0.41 -14.44
CA ARG A 58 -15.26 -0.59 -13.01
C ARG A 58 -15.18 -2.06 -12.59
N HIS A 59 -16.17 -2.87 -12.96
CA HIS A 59 -16.18 -4.29 -12.58
C HIS A 59 -15.05 -5.10 -13.20
N TRP A 60 -14.66 -4.76 -14.44
CA TRP A 60 -13.51 -5.36 -15.11
C TRP A 60 -12.20 -5.10 -14.35
N HIS A 61 -11.94 -3.84 -13.97
CA HIS A 61 -10.72 -3.50 -13.23
C HIS A 61 -10.71 -4.10 -11.84
N LEU A 62 -11.85 -4.12 -11.15
CA LEU A 62 -12.01 -4.80 -9.86
C LEU A 62 -11.72 -6.30 -9.97
N LEU A 63 -12.26 -6.98 -10.97
CA LEU A 63 -12.02 -8.40 -11.17
C LEU A 63 -10.53 -8.71 -11.42
N LYS A 64 -9.85 -7.89 -12.21
CA LYS A 64 -8.40 -8.03 -12.43
C LYS A 64 -7.60 -7.82 -11.15
N LEU A 65 -7.93 -6.78 -10.37
CA LEU A 65 -7.32 -6.52 -9.08
C LEU A 65 -7.55 -7.69 -8.11
N LEU A 66 -8.80 -8.12 -7.94
CA LEU A 66 -9.17 -9.20 -7.03
C LEU A 66 -8.43 -10.51 -7.35
N ARG A 67 -8.32 -10.88 -8.62
CA ARG A 67 -7.56 -12.07 -9.04
C ARG A 67 -6.08 -12.04 -8.63
N ILE A 68 -5.47 -10.86 -8.65
CA ILE A 68 -4.09 -10.71 -8.19
C ILE A 68 -4.05 -10.76 -6.66
N GLN A 69 -4.91 -10.02 -6.01
CA GLN A 69 -4.95 -9.94 -4.54
C GLN A 69 -5.19 -11.31 -3.91
N THR A 70 -6.20 -12.06 -4.36
CA THR A 70 -6.49 -13.40 -3.82
C THR A 70 -5.37 -14.40 -4.07
N ARG A 71 -4.71 -14.32 -5.24
CA ARG A 71 -3.64 -15.25 -5.58
C ARG A 71 -2.39 -15.08 -4.71
N TYR A 72 -2.09 -13.86 -4.29
CA TYR A 72 -0.84 -13.52 -3.58
C TYR A 72 -1.05 -13.10 -2.12
N GLY A 73 -2.27 -13.25 -1.59
CA GLY A 73 -2.57 -12.90 -0.19
C GLY A 73 -2.55 -11.40 0.08
N ILE A 74 -2.74 -10.57 -0.94
CA ILE A 74 -2.80 -9.12 -0.81
C ILE A 74 -4.26 -8.71 -0.55
N SER A 75 -4.47 -7.83 0.42
CA SER A 75 -5.78 -7.25 0.73
C SER A 75 -5.62 -5.75 0.95
N ILE A 76 -5.75 -4.98 -0.13
CA ILE A 76 -5.63 -3.51 -0.13
C ILE A 76 -6.91 -2.94 -0.76
N PRO A 77 -7.79 -2.32 0.04
CA PRO A 77 -8.99 -1.67 -0.46
C PRO A 77 -8.67 -0.42 -1.28
N LEU A 78 -9.64 -0.01 -2.11
CA LEU A 78 -9.51 1.19 -2.94
C LEU A 78 -9.45 2.47 -2.09
N ASN A 79 -8.70 3.47 -2.58
CA ASN A 79 -8.58 4.80 -1.98
C ASN A 79 -7.99 4.82 -0.54
N VAL A 80 -7.27 3.78 -0.15
CA VAL A 80 -6.63 3.67 1.17
C VAL A 80 -5.17 4.10 1.13
N VAL A 81 -4.47 3.81 0.04
CA VAL A 81 -3.04 4.06 -0.10
C VAL A 81 -2.75 5.21 -1.07
N GLY A 82 -1.84 6.09 -0.69
CA GLY A 82 -1.40 7.23 -1.48
C GLY A 82 -0.66 6.84 -2.77
N GLU A 83 -0.31 7.83 -3.56
CA GLU A 83 0.49 7.67 -4.79
C GLU A 83 1.89 7.20 -4.44
N GLY A 84 2.52 6.39 -5.32
CA GLY A 84 3.86 5.88 -5.07
C GLY A 84 3.93 4.83 -3.96
N PHE A 85 2.79 4.25 -3.57
CA PHE A 85 2.78 3.14 -2.63
C PHE A 85 3.44 1.90 -3.25
N GLU A 86 4.43 1.36 -2.55
CA GLU A 86 5.23 0.25 -3.04
C GLU A 86 5.06 -0.99 -2.15
N ILE A 87 4.72 -2.12 -2.76
CA ILE A 87 4.92 -3.45 -2.18
C ILE A 87 6.25 -3.97 -2.70
N VAL A 88 7.21 -4.23 -1.80
CA VAL A 88 8.60 -4.55 -2.18
C VAL A 88 8.74 -5.97 -2.72
N HIS A 89 8.06 -6.94 -2.10
CA HIS A 89 8.06 -8.35 -2.48
C HIS A 89 6.67 -8.95 -2.45
N LEU A 90 6.46 -10.03 -3.20
CA LEU A 90 5.21 -10.79 -3.13
C LEU A 90 5.06 -11.46 -1.76
N GLY A 91 3.83 -11.47 -1.29
CA GLY A 91 3.45 -12.09 -0.02
C GLY A 91 2.25 -11.39 0.58
N SER A 92 1.82 -11.88 1.73
CA SER A 92 0.65 -11.35 2.41
C SER A 92 0.87 -9.89 2.84
N VAL A 93 0.01 -8.99 2.37
CA VAL A 93 -0.09 -7.59 2.83
C VAL A 93 -1.56 -7.30 3.05
N ILE A 94 -1.93 -7.00 4.29
CA ILE A 94 -3.33 -6.80 4.68
C ILE A 94 -3.49 -5.38 5.22
N ILE A 95 -4.37 -4.59 4.62
CA ILE A 95 -4.67 -3.22 5.02
C ILE A 95 -6.17 -3.07 5.23
N ASN A 96 -6.57 -2.54 6.38
CA ASN A 96 -7.96 -2.25 6.70
C ASN A 96 -8.49 -1.08 5.84
N GLY A 97 -9.74 -1.17 5.39
CA GLY A 97 -10.36 -0.15 4.53
C GLY A 97 -10.55 1.24 5.18
N LYS A 98 -10.49 1.31 6.51
CA LYS A 98 -10.57 2.57 7.26
C LYS A 98 -9.20 3.24 7.44
N ALA A 99 -8.09 2.52 7.19
CA ALA A 99 -6.75 3.10 7.26
C ALA A 99 -6.54 4.19 6.20
N ARG A 100 -5.63 5.10 6.48
CA ARG A 100 -5.16 6.11 5.50
C ARG A 100 -3.65 6.08 5.50
N ILE A 101 -3.09 5.88 4.32
CA ILE A 101 -1.64 5.77 4.14
C ILE A 101 -1.21 6.83 3.13
N GLY A 102 -0.24 7.63 3.53
CA GLY A 102 0.29 8.74 2.74
C GLY A 102 1.03 8.28 1.47
N LYS A 103 1.62 9.25 0.77
CA LYS A 103 2.36 9.00 -0.48
C LYS A 103 3.71 8.35 -0.21
N ASN A 104 4.22 7.62 -1.23
CA ASN A 104 5.58 7.08 -1.24
C ASN A 104 5.91 6.16 -0.06
N CYS A 105 4.89 5.52 0.53
CA CYS A 105 5.10 4.53 1.56
C CYS A 105 5.50 3.18 0.96
N ARG A 106 6.37 2.45 1.67
CA ARG A 106 6.87 1.12 1.28
C ARG A 106 6.49 0.09 2.31
N VAL A 107 5.97 -1.05 1.84
CA VAL A 107 5.59 -2.16 2.72
C VAL A 107 6.22 -3.46 2.25
N HIS A 108 6.53 -4.31 3.20
CA HIS A 108 7.09 -5.64 2.99
C HIS A 108 6.04 -6.74 3.25
N PRO A 109 6.32 -8.00 2.84
CA PRO A 109 5.46 -9.12 3.14
C PRO A 109 5.22 -9.33 4.65
N GLY A 110 4.03 -9.82 4.98
CA GLY A 110 3.62 -10.07 6.35
C GLY A 110 3.09 -8.84 7.10
N VAL A 111 3.10 -7.66 6.46
CA VAL A 111 2.56 -6.43 7.05
C VAL A 111 1.04 -6.54 7.21
N CYS A 112 0.57 -6.15 8.40
CA CYS A 112 -0.86 -6.03 8.69
C CYS A 112 -1.16 -4.65 9.30
N ILE A 113 -2.01 -3.87 8.64
CA ILE A 113 -2.52 -2.59 9.13
C ILE A 113 -3.99 -2.77 9.46
N GLY A 114 -4.32 -2.83 10.75
CA GLY A 114 -5.61 -3.22 11.27
C GLY A 114 -6.34 -2.12 12.01
N ALA A 115 -7.67 -2.23 12.08
CA ALA A 115 -8.49 -1.41 12.95
C ALA A 115 -8.58 -2.02 14.36
N ASN A 116 -8.80 -1.16 15.35
CA ASN A 116 -9.27 -1.55 16.68
C ASN A 116 -10.56 -0.77 16.95
N HIS A 117 -11.61 -1.48 17.33
CA HIS A 117 -12.96 -0.92 17.40
C HIS A 117 -13.30 -0.10 16.17
N ASP A 118 -13.64 0.33 15.44
CA ASP A 118 -13.94 1.06 14.21
C ASP A 118 -12.90 2.09 13.74
N LYS A 119 -11.78 2.22 14.43
CA LYS A 119 -10.71 3.16 14.08
C LYS A 119 -9.45 2.45 13.60
N ALA A 120 -8.84 2.99 12.58
CA ALA A 120 -7.67 2.42 11.92
C ALA A 120 -6.56 3.47 11.78
N PRO A 121 -5.30 3.03 11.63
CA PRO A 121 -4.16 3.93 11.59
C PRO A 121 -4.22 4.97 10.47
N VAL A 122 -3.76 6.17 10.79
CA VAL A 122 -3.41 7.21 9.82
C VAL A 122 -1.88 7.26 9.74
N ILE A 123 -1.34 6.94 8.57
CA ILE A 123 0.10 6.83 8.33
C ILE A 123 0.49 7.94 7.36
N GLY A 124 1.53 8.70 7.73
CA GLY A 124 2.05 9.82 6.96
C GLY A 124 2.70 9.42 5.64
N GLU A 125 3.40 10.34 5.01
CA GLU A 125 4.12 10.13 3.76
C GLU A 125 5.51 9.54 4.00
N HIS A 126 6.07 8.82 2.99
CA HIS A 126 7.43 8.26 3.02
C HIS A 126 7.70 7.29 4.18
N VAL A 127 6.67 6.65 4.73
CA VAL A 127 6.82 5.68 5.82
C VAL A 127 7.27 4.34 5.26
N TYR A 128 8.30 3.76 5.91
CA TYR A 128 8.76 2.41 5.63
C TYR A 128 8.19 1.43 6.66
N ILE A 129 7.62 0.32 6.20
CA ILE A 129 7.05 -0.72 7.07
C ILE A 129 7.72 -2.05 6.75
N GLY A 130 8.58 -2.47 7.66
CA GLY A 130 9.40 -3.68 7.54
C GLY A 130 8.59 -4.98 7.54
N PRO A 131 9.23 -6.09 7.13
CA PRO A 131 8.55 -7.38 6.99
C PRO A 131 7.94 -7.85 8.32
N GLY A 132 6.72 -8.37 8.24
CA GLY A 132 6.01 -8.89 9.41
C GLY A 132 5.45 -7.86 10.39
N ALA A 133 5.70 -6.56 10.20
CA ALA A 133 5.22 -5.53 11.13
C ALA A 133 3.69 -5.47 11.21
N LYS A 134 3.17 -5.14 12.40
CA LYS A 134 1.76 -4.96 12.69
C LYS A 134 1.52 -3.54 13.18
N VAL A 135 0.58 -2.83 12.56
CA VAL A 135 0.20 -1.45 12.92
C VAL A 135 -1.31 -1.42 13.10
N PHE A 136 -1.79 -1.08 14.29
CA PHE A 136 -3.23 -1.17 14.52
C PHE A 136 -3.72 -0.16 15.56
N GLY A 137 -5.02 0.14 15.44
CA GLY A 137 -5.74 1.01 16.38
C GLY A 137 -5.93 2.43 15.89
N ASP A 138 -6.45 3.27 16.77
CA ASP A 138 -6.64 4.71 16.58
C ASP A 138 -5.32 5.44 16.81
N ILE A 139 -4.40 5.33 15.86
CA ILE A 139 -3.05 5.88 15.97
C ILE A 139 -2.63 6.67 14.73
N GLU A 140 -1.72 7.61 14.95
CA GLU A 140 -1.12 8.42 13.90
C GLU A 140 0.38 8.19 13.84
N ILE A 141 0.90 8.00 12.63
CA ILE A 141 2.34 7.81 12.35
C ILE A 141 2.80 8.96 11.47
N ALA A 142 3.77 9.73 11.96
CA ALA A 142 4.32 10.87 11.24
C ALA A 142 5.07 10.47 9.96
N ASP A 143 5.37 11.47 9.10
CA ASP A 143 6.10 11.27 7.87
C ASP A 143 7.51 10.70 8.11
N GLY A 144 7.97 9.86 7.18
CA GLY A 144 9.33 9.32 7.15
C GLY A 144 9.65 8.32 8.25
N VAL A 145 8.70 7.95 9.11
CA VAL A 145 8.90 6.94 10.15
C VAL A 145 9.29 5.60 9.53
N GLN A 146 10.27 4.93 10.19
CA GLN A 146 10.70 3.59 9.82
C GLN A 146 10.20 2.58 10.85
N ILE A 147 9.39 1.62 10.43
CA ILE A 147 8.89 0.54 11.30
C ILE A 147 9.70 -0.71 11.00
N GLY A 148 10.44 -1.18 11.99
CA GLY A 148 11.31 -2.35 11.87
C GLY A 148 10.55 -3.65 11.64
N ALA A 149 11.30 -4.69 11.24
CA ALA A 149 10.75 -6.02 11.02
C ALA A 149 10.09 -6.57 12.31
N ASN A 150 8.91 -7.18 12.15
CA ASN A 150 8.11 -7.77 13.23
C ASN A 150 7.73 -6.80 14.37
N ALA A 151 7.89 -5.50 14.19
CA ALA A 151 7.47 -4.51 15.18
C ALA A 151 5.93 -4.48 15.30
N VAL A 152 5.46 -4.28 16.53
CA VAL A 152 4.02 -4.16 16.83
C VAL A 152 3.73 -2.76 17.32
N VAL A 153 3.18 -1.93 16.42
CA VAL A 153 2.89 -0.52 16.66
C VAL A 153 1.43 -0.35 17.05
N SER A 154 1.20 0.01 18.30
CA SER A 154 -0.13 0.24 18.88
C SER A 154 -0.28 1.62 19.54
N LYS A 155 0.72 2.50 19.38
CA LYS A 155 0.72 3.87 19.88
C LYS A 155 1.15 4.83 18.78
N SER A 156 0.60 6.05 18.81
CA SER A 156 0.98 7.10 17.86
C SER A 156 2.46 7.47 17.99
N CYS A 157 3.09 7.79 16.86
CA CYS A 157 4.44 8.33 16.77
C CYS A 157 4.41 9.60 15.93
N MET A 158 4.49 10.75 16.58
CA MET A 158 4.45 12.07 15.94
C MET A 158 5.84 12.61 15.60
N THR A 159 6.91 11.89 15.94
CA THR A 159 8.28 12.26 15.61
C THR A 159 8.59 11.86 14.17
N LYS A 160 8.78 12.84 13.28
CA LYS A 160 9.16 12.58 11.88
C LYS A 160 10.50 11.85 11.81
N GLY A 161 10.57 10.86 10.91
CA GLY A 161 11.79 10.08 10.69
C GLY A 161 12.21 9.15 11.84
N ALA A 162 11.39 8.99 12.88
CA ALA A 162 11.65 8.07 13.98
C ALA A 162 11.78 6.62 13.50
N THR A 163 12.48 5.79 14.27
CA THR A 163 12.63 4.36 14.00
C THR A 163 11.98 3.56 15.13
N LEU A 164 10.87 2.86 14.79
CA LEU A 164 10.08 2.06 15.71
C LEU A 164 10.44 0.59 15.60
N VAL A 165 10.85 -0.03 16.71
CA VAL A 165 11.19 -1.46 16.77
C VAL A 165 10.64 -2.13 18.02
N GLY A 166 10.47 -3.44 17.96
CA GLY A 166 10.08 -4.27 19.11
C GLY A 166 8.57 -4.50 19.27
N VAL A 167 8.22 -5.21 20.36
CA VAL A 167 6.86 -5.62 20.73
C VAL A 167 6.66 -5.35 22.23
N PRO A 168 5.93 -4.29 22.64
CA PRO A 168 5.41 -3.21 21.81
C PRO A 168 6.53 -2.36 21.20
N ALA A 169 6.25 -1.75 20.02
CA ALA A 169 7.25 -0.94 19.34
C ALA A 169 7.54 0.36 20.10
N ALA A 170 8.82 0.69 20.18
CA ALA A 170 9.34 1.93 20.76
C ALA A 170 10.34 2.58 19.80
N ASP A 171 10.49 3.91 19.91
CA ASP A 171 11.49 4.66 19.16
C ASP A 171 12.89 4.41 19.76
N ILE A 172 13.82 3.94 18.94
CA ILE A 172 15.19 3.62 19.37
C ILE A 172 16.12 4.84 19.49
N HIS A 173 15.65 6.02 19.12
CA HIS A 173 16.40 7.28 19.22
C HIS A 173 15.93 8.16 20.40
N ARG A 174 15.16 7.58 21.31
CA ARG A 174 14.69 8.22 22.55
C ARG A 174 15.29 7.59 23.79
#